data_90c6ee59b21d59097fd0d1927c0cb0e7
#
_entry.id   90c6ee59b21d59097fd0d1927c0cb0e7
#
_cell.length_a   1.000
_cell.length_b   1.000
_cell.length_c   1.000
_cell.angle_alpha   90.00
_cell.angle_beta   90.00
_cell.angle_gamma   90.00
#
_symmetry.space_group_name_H-M   'P 1'
#
loop_
_entity.id
_entity.type
_entity.pdbx_description
1 polymer ?
#
loop_
_entity_poly.entity_id
_entity_poly.type
_entity_poly.pdbx_seq_one_letter_code
_entity_poly.pdbx_strand_id
1 'polypeptide(L)'
;MFSKKVLKTILTFLLVIACAAVSPAQTSQAAEKSYTDNDLKYMAAIIYCEAGNQCYAGKIAVGCVVMNRVKSSNFPNTVLKVIKQRGQFSPVRQGKFARETKNVERGKYSSGARRECMKAAQEVLEGPRMVTYKGR
;
A
#
# COMPACT_ATOMS: atom_id res chain seq x y z
N MET A 1 44.42 -26.62 46.18
CA MET A 1 43.55 -27.69 45.74
C MET A 1 42.09 -27.24 45.96
N PHE A 2 41.40 -26.82 44.88
CA PHE A 2 40.04 -26.32 44.99
C PHE A 2 39.06 -27.51 45.20
N SER A 3 38.22 -27.38 46.23
CA SER A 3 37.19 -28.38 46.52
C SER A 3 36.25 -28.54 45.31
N LYS A 4 35.88 -29.82 45.01
CA LYS A 4 34.95 -30.15 43.92
C LYS A 4 33.61 -29.39 44.01
N LYS A 5 33.24 -28.89 45.19
CA LYS A 5 32.06 -28.03 45.40
C LYS A 5 32.24 -26.62 44.82
N VAL A 6 33.44 -26.04 44.95
CA VAL A 6 33.76 -24.70 44.41
C VAL A 6 33.81 -24.72 42.89
N LEU A 7 34.34 -25.81 42.32
CA LEU A 7 34.39 -25.99 40.84
C LEU A 7 32.99 -26.10 40.24
N LYS A 8 32.06 -26.79 40.92
CA LYS A 8 30.64 -26.87 40.47
C LYS A 8 29.93 -25.50 40.53
N THR A 9 30.21 -24.70 41.54
CA THR A 9 29.61 -23.36 41.70
C THR A 9 30.12 -22.39 40.66
N ILE A 10 31.39 -22.47 40.25
CA ILE A 10 31.99 -21.64 39.21
C ILE A 10 31.44 -22.07 37.85
N LEU A 11 31.23 -23.37 37.60
CA LEU A 11 30.70 -23.88 36.33
C LEU A 11 29.23 -23.52 36.14
N THR A 12 28.40 -23.47 37.20
CA THR A 12 27.01 -23.03 37.14
C THR A 12 26.90 -21.51 36.96
N PHE A 13 27.83 -20.73 37.47
CA PHE A 13 27.84 -19.26 37.30
C PHE A 13 28.29 -18.85 35.88
N LEU A 14 29.18 -19.62 35.25
CA LEU A 14 29.61 -19.41 33.86
C LEU A 14 28.52 -19.76 32.84
N LEU A 15 27.58 -20.67 33.18
CA LEU A 15 26.50 -21.05 32.28
C LEU A 15 25.37 -20.03 32.26
N VAL A 16 25.22 -19.20 33.31
CA VAL A 16 24.15 -18.19 33.42
C VAL A 16 24.51 -16.89 32.66
N ILE A 17 25.79 -16.61 32.42
CA ILE A 17 26.26 -15.39 31.73
C ILE A 17 26.21 -15.54 30.20
N ALA A 18 26.08 -16.75 29.65
CA ALA A 18 26.03 -17.00 28.20
C ALA A 18 24.61 -16.81 27.58
N CYS A 19 23.56 -16.52 28.38
CA CYS A 19 22.19 -16.31 27.87
C CYS A 19 21.75 -14.85 27.71
N ALA A 20 22.64 -13.87 27.84
CA ALA A 20 22.26 -12.47 27.84
C ALA A 20 22.89 -11.67 26.68
N ALA A 21 22.86 -12.16 25.46
CA ALA A 21 23.14 -11.33 24.27
C ALA A 21 22.61 -11.96 22.96
N VAL A 22 21.39 -12.46 22.95
CA VAL A 22 20.64 -12.59 21.70
C VAL A 22 19.54 -11.55 21.74
N SER A 23 19.91 -10.30 21.49
CA SER A 23 18.93 -9.34 21.00
C SER A 23 18.42 -9.90 19.66
N PRO A 24 17.12 -10.18 19.50
CA PRO A 24 16.60 -10.38 18.17
C PRO A 24 16.86 -9.06 17.44
N ALA A 25 17.76 -9.07 16.47
CA ALA A 25 17.78 -8.05 15.45
C ALA A 25 16.35 -8.02 14.90
N GLN A 26 15.60 -7.01 15.28
CA GLN A 26 14.36 -6.66 14.58
C GLN A 26 14.80 -6.28 13.17
N THR A 27 14.88 -7.27 12.31
CA THR A 27 14.82 -7.06 10.88
C THR A 27 13.49 -6.35 10.68
N SER A 28 13.54 -5.05 10.48
CA SER A 28 12.46 -4.27 9.92
C SER A 28 12.18 -4.92 8.55
N GLN A 29 11.33 -5.93 8.52
CA GLN A 29 10.72 -6.38 7.29
C GLN A 29 9.92 -5.18 6.80
N ALA A 30 10.50 -4.47 5.83
CA ALA A 30 9.71 -3.58 4.98
C ALA A 30 8.58 -4.47 4.45
N ALA A 31 7.35 -4.17 4.87
CA ALA A 31 6.19 -4.93 4.44
C ALA A 31 6.22 -4.97 2.91
N GLU A 32 6.32 -6.17 2.34
CA GLU A 32 6.37 -6.36 0.91
C GLU A 32 5.13 -5.70 0.31
N LYS A 33 5.34 -4.76 -0.59
CA LYS A 33 4.25 -4.02 -1.24
C LYS A 33 3.29 -5.02 -1.86
N SER A 34 2.05 -5.02 -1.45
CA SER A 34 1.00 -5.91 -1.96
C SER A 34 0.51 -5.53 -3.37
N TYR A 35 1.07 -4.49 -3.98
CA TYR A 35 0.72 -3.96 -5.30
C TYR A 35 1.96 -3.55 -6.10
N THR A 36 1.84 -3.54 -7.43
CA THR A 36 2.93 -3.13 -8.33
C THR A 36 2.96 -1.61 -8.53
N ASP A 37 4.09 -1.08 -8.98
CA ASP A 37 4.20 0.34 -9.36
C ASP A 37 3.26 0.69 -10.53
N ASN A 38 2.94 -0.27 -11.39
CA ASN A 38 1.93 -0.10 -12.42
C ASN A 38 0.52 0.03 -11.85
N ASP A 39 0.17 -0.74 -10.81
CA ASP A 39 -1.12 -0.61 -10.15
C ASP A 39 -1.26 0.77 -9.51
N LEU A 40 -0.21 1.26 -8.84
CA LEU A 40 -0.18 2.61 -8.28
C LEU A 40 -0.37 3.69 -9.35
N LYS A 41 0.36 3.57 -10.46
CA LYS A 41 0.26 4.48 -11.61
C LYS A 41 -1.16 4.55 -12.17
N TYR A 42 -1.76 3.41 -12.45
CA TYR A 42 -3.10 3.33 -13.01
C TYR A 42 -4.16 3.81 -12.04
N MET A 43 -4.04 3.45 -10.77
CA MET A 43 -4.95 3.90 -9.73
C MET A 43 -4.90 5.42 -9.55
N ALA A 44 -3.72 6.01 -9.45
CA ALA A 44 -3.56 7.47 -9.33
C ALA A 44 -4.12 8.22 -10.55
N ALA A 45 -3.88 7.70 -11.75
CA ALA A 45 -4.38 8.29 -12.99
C ALA A 45 -5.92 8.28 -13.06
N ILE A 46 -6.57 7.17 -12.72
CA ILE A 46 -8.04 7.09 -12.74
C ILE A 46 -8.68 7.93 -11.64
N ILE A 47 -8.11 7.95 -10.44
CA ILE A 47 -8.59 8.81 -9.35
C ILE A 47 -8.54 10.28 -9.78
N TYR A 48 -7.45 10.71 -10.42
CA TYR A 48 -7.35 12.08 -10.90
C TYR A 48 -8.38 12.39 -12.00
N CYS A 49 -8.60 11.47 -12.92
CA CYS A 49 -9.60 11.64 -13.98
C CYS A 49 -11.02 11.80 -13.47
N GLU A 50 -11.37 11.05 -12.41
CA GLU A 50 -12.74 11.01 -11.86
C GLU A 50 -12.95 12.01 -10.72
N ALA A 51 -11.96 12.26 -9.90
CA ALA A 51 -12.07 12.99 -8.65
C ALA A 51 -10.94 14.02 -8.41
N GLY A 52 -10.22 14.45 -9.43
CA GLY A 52 -9.08 15.35 -9.27
C GLY A 52 -9.41 16.67 -8.56
N ASN A 53 -10.61 17.18 -8.76
CA ASN A 53 -11.15 18.41 -8.14
C ASN A 53 -12.04 18.14 -6.90
N GLN A 54 -12.19 16.89 -6.50
CA GLN A 54 -12.96 16.52 -5.31
C GLN A 54 -12.11 16.59 -4.04
N CYS A 55 -12.78 16.57 -2.87
CA CYS A 55 -12.12 16.41 -1.58
C CYS A 55 -11.39 15.05 -1.50
N TYR A 56 -10.49 14.92 -0.53
CA TYR A 56 -9.68 13.70 -0.40
C TYR A 56 -10.52 12.43 -0.21
N ALA A 57 -11.63 12.51 0.53
CA ALA A 57 -12.57 11.39 0.69
C ALA A 57 -13.18 10.95 -0.65
N GLY A 58 -13.48 11.88 -1.55
CA GLY A 58 -13.94 11.57 -2.91
C GLY A 58 -12.89 10.82 -3.73
N LYS A 59 -11.62 11.20 -3.60
CA LYS A 59 -10.50 10.50 -4.25
C LYS A 59 -10.36 9.06 -3.72
N ILE A 60 -10.43 8.86 -2.41
CA ILE A 60 -10.44 7.53 -1.77
C ILE A 60 -11.64 6.71 -2.27
N ALA A 61 -12.83 7.30 -2.34
CA ALA A 61 -14.03 6.58 -2.78
C ALA A 61 -13.88 6.00 -4.20
N VAL A 62 -13.31 6.76 -5.14
CA VAL A 62 -13.02 6.25 -6.50
C VAL A 62 -12.09 5.03 -6.45
N GLY A 63 -10.99 5.13 -5.69
CA GLY A 63 -10.06 4.01 -5.53
C GLY A 63 -10.72 2.78 -4.91
N CYS A 64 -11.55 2.97 -3.89
CA CYS A 64 -12.31 1.87 -3.27
C CYS A 64 -13.24 1.17 -4.25
N VAL A 65 -13.91 1.91 -5.14
CA VAL A 65 -14.75 1.31 -6.20
C VAL A 65 -13.93 0.39 -7.10
N VAL A 66 -12.75 0.84 -7.53
CA VAL A 66 -11.85 0.00 -8.35
C VAL A 66 -11.44 -1.26 -7.58
N MET A 67 -10.98 -1.12 -6.33
CA MET A 67 -10.51 -2.27 -5.53
C MET A 67 -11.62 -3.24 -5.15
N ASN A 68 -12.83 -2.76 -4.87
CA ASN A 68 -13.98 -3.64 -4.62
C ASN A 68 -14.29 -4.50 -5.85
N ARG A 69 -14.15 -3.95 -7.06
CA ARG A 69 -14.29 -4.72 -8.28
C ARG A 69 -13.16 -5.73 -8.47
N VAL A 70 -11.91 -5.34 -8.25
CA VAL A 70 -10.75 -6.25 -8.32
C VAL A 70 -10.92 -7.46 -7.39
N LYS A 71 -11.53 -7.25 -6.21
CA LYS A 71 -11.76 -8.31 -5.22
C LYS A 71 -13.01 -9.16 -5.50
N SER A 72 -13.90 -8.69 -6.36
CA SER A 72 -15.14 -9.39 -6.69
C SER A 72 -14.93 -10.37 -7.85
N SER A 73 -15.44 -11.60 -7.71
CA SER A 73 -15.42 -12.60 -8.78
C SER A 73 -16.19 -12.22 -10.04
N ASN A 74 -17.07 -11.21 -9.94
CA ASN A 74 -17.87 -10.72 -11.06
C ASN A 74 -17.14 -9.75 -11.99
N PHE A 75 -15.91 -9.36 -11.63
CA PHE A 75 -15.11 -8.37 -12.35
C PHE A 75 -13.70 -8.92 -12.63
N PRO A 76 -12.96 -8.27 -13.55
CA PRO A 76 -11.54 -8.60 -13.74
C PRO A 76 -10.74 -8.44 -12.45
N ASN A 77 -9.72 -9.27 -12.27
CA ASN A 77 -8.92 -9.37 -11.05
C ASN A 77 -7.68 -8.46 -11.01
N THR A 78 -7.57 -7.48 -11.88
CA THR A 78 -6.46 -6.51 -11.90
C THR A 78 -6.96 -5.09 -12.05
N VAL A 79 -6.24 -4.13 -11.44
CA VAL A 79 -6.55 -2.69 -11.49
C VAL A 79 -6.74 -2.23 -12.92
N LEU A 80 -5.78 -2.52 -13.82
CA LEU A 80 -5.85 -2.07 -15.21
C LEU A 80 -7.05 -2.66 -15.97
N LYS A 81 -7.33 -3.94 -15.79
CA LYS A 81 -8.46 -4.60 -16.48
C LYS A 81 -9.80 -4.06 -16.00
N VAL A 82 -9.96 -3.80 -14.69
CA VAL A 82 -11.17 -3.16 -14.14
C VAL A 82 -11.33 -1.76 -14.73
N ILE A 83 -10.28 -0.94 -14.75
CA ILE A 83 -10.35 0.42 -15.30
C ILE A 83 -10.69 0.41 -16.79
N LYS A 84 -10.13 -0.52 -17.56
CA LYS A 84 -10.35 -0.63 -19.01
C LYS A 84 -11.65 -1.36 -19.38
N GLN A 85 -12.41 -1.84 -18.42
CA GLN A 85 -13.67 -2.50 -18.69
C GLN A 85 -14.63 -1.57 -19.45
N ARG A 86 -15.18 -2.06 -20.56
CA ARG A 86 -15.99 -1.24 -21.47
C ARG A 86 -17.16 -0.59 -20.75
N GLY A 87 -17.30 0.73 -20.90
CA GLY A 87 -18.41 1.49 -20.35
C GLY A 87 -18.31 1.86 -18.88
N GLN A 88 -17.26 1.43 -18.16
CA GLN A 88 -17.16 1.68 -16.72
C GLN A 88 -16.57 3.07 -16.38
N PHE A 89 -15.56 3.50 -17.12
CA PHE A 89 -14.89 4.79 -16.88
C PHE A 89 -14.83 5.59 -18.18
N SER A 90 -15.57 6.68 -18.26
CA SER A 90 -15.59 7.54 -19.45
C SER A 90 -14.21 8.15 -19.79
N PRO A 91 -13.34 8.53 -18.86
CA PRO A 91 -12.01 9.04 -19.16
C PRO A 91 -11.12 8.09 -19.95
N VAL A 92 -11.34 6.78 -19.86
CA VAL A 92 -10.60 5.77 -20.65
C VAL A 92 -10.91 5.95 -22.13
N ARG A 93 -12.19 6.02 -22.47
CA ARG A 93 -12.67 6.22 -23.86
C ARG A 93 -12.26 7.57 -24.44
N GLN A 94 -12.18 8.60 -23.59
CA GLN A 94 -11.83 9.97 -24.01
C GLN A 94 -10.30 10.21 -24.10
N GLY A 95 -9.46 9.21 -23.84
CA GLY A 95 -8.01 9.34 -23.84
C GLY A 95 -7.40 10.08 -22.63
N LYS A 96 -8.23 10.59 -21.72
CA LYS A 96 -7.76 11.29 -20.49
C LYS A 96 -6.94 10.36 -19.60
N PHE A 97 -7.39 9.13 -19.42
CA PHE A 97 -6.67 8.13 -18.61
C PHE A 97 -5.26 7.87 -19.16
N ALA A 98 -5.13 7.66 -20.48
CA ALA A 98 -3.82 7.42 -21.09
C ALA A 98 -2.89 8.64 -20.94
N ARG A 99 -3.42 9.86 -21.04
CA ARG A 99 -2.66 11.09 -20.80
C ARG A 99 -2.20 11.21 -19.35
N GLU A 100 -3.07 10.93 -18.38
CA GLU A 100 -2.70 11.01 -16.97
C GLU A 100 -1.73 9.91 -16.57
N THR A 101 -1.81 8.72 -17.14
CA THR A 101 -0.81 7.64 -16.96
C THR A 101 0.59 8.13 -17.39
N LYS A 102 0.71 8.78 -18.55
CA LYS A 102 1.97 9.41 -19.01
C LYS A 102 2.42 10.56 -18.08
N ASN A 103 1.50 11.30 -17.49
CA ASN A 103 1.84 12.35 -16.53
C ASN A 103 2.42 11.79 -15.23
N VAL A 104 1.96 10.62 -14.76
CA VAL A 104 2.59 9.90 -13.64
C VAL A 104 4.02 9.52 -14.00
N GLU A 105 4.23 8.89 -15.15
CA GLU A 105 5.56 8.47 -15.63
C GLU A 105 6.54 9.65 -15.76
N ARG A 106 6.04 10.84 -16.07
CA ARG A 106 6.83 12.09 -16.17
C ARG A 106 7.01 12.81 -14.82
N GLY A 107 6.65 12.20 -13.71
CA GLY A 107 6.80 12.79 -12.37
C GLY A 107 5.87 13.97 -12.05
N LYS A 108 4.82 14.21 -12.85
CA LYS A 108 3.89 15.35 -12.66
C LYS A 108 2.93 15.16 -11.46
N TYR A 109 3.06 14.07 -10.74
CA TYR A 109 2.25 13.75 -9.54
C TYR A 109 2.94 14.11 -8.22
N SER A 110 3.89 15.05 -8.26
CA SER A 110 4.65 15.52 -7.09
C SER A 110 3.99 16.66 -6.32
N SER A 111 2.99 17.33 -6.87
CA SER A 111 2.35 18.51 -6.24
C SER A 111 0.84 18.60 -6.52
N GLY A 112 0.15 19.43 -5.74
CA GLY A 112 -1.25 19.77 -5.92
C GLY A 112 -2.20 18.55 -5.88
N ALA A 113 -3.32 18.67 -6.62
CA ALA A 113 -4.35 17.63 -6.68
C ALA A 113 -3.82 16.27 -7.18
N ARG A 114 -2.81 16.27 -8.04
CA ARG A 114 -2.17 15.03 -8.52
C ARG A 114 -1.43 14.31 -7.40
N ARG A 115 -0.70 15.02 -6.54
CA ARG A 115 -0.06 14.42 -5.35
C ARG A 115 -1.08 13.81 -4.40
N GLU A 116 -2.21 14.48 -4.20
CA GLU A 116 -3.30 13.92 -3.38
C GLU A 116 -3.89 12.65 -3.99
N CYS A 117 -4.06 12.59 -5.31
CA CYS A 117 -4.51 11.39 -6.01
C CYS A 117 -3.50 10.24 -5.90
N MET A 118 -2.18 10.54 -5.94
CA MET A 118 -1.14 9.55 -5.70
C MET A 118 -1.20 9.00 -4.28
N LYS A 119 -1.36 9.87 -3.27
CA LYS A 119 -1.53 9.45 -1.87
C LYS A 119 -2.79 8.60 -1.68
N ALA A 120 -3.91 9.01 -2.25
CA ALA A 120 -5.15 8.25 -2.19
C ALA A 120 -5.02 6.87 -2.86
N ALA A 121 -4.35 6.79 -4.00
CA ALA A 121 -4.07 5.55 -4.70
C ALA A 121 -3.24 4.59 -3.85
N GLN A 122 -2.17 5.08 -3.24
CA GLN A 122 -1.33 4.31 -2.33
C GLN A 122 -2.14 3.79 -1.14
N GLU A 123 -2.89 4.66 -0.48
CA GLU A 123 -3.69 4.34 0.69
C GLU A 123 -4.73 3.24 0.40
N VAL A 124 -5.40 3.31 -0.75
CA VAL A 124 -6.40 2.32 -1.17
C VAL A 124 -5.75 0.98 -1.53
N LEU A 125 -4.58 0.98 -2.13
CA LEU A 125 -3.85 -0.24 -2.51
C LEU A 125 -3.20 -0.94 -1.31
N GLU A 126 -2.80 -0.20 -0.28
CA GLU A 126 -2.17 -0.74 0.93
C GLU A 126 -3.15 -1.49 1.85
N GLY A 127 -4.44 -1.26 1.74
CA GLY A 127 -5.41 -2.03 2.52
C GLY A 127 -6.78 -1.41 2.69
N PRO A 128 -7.72 -2.13 3.35
CA PRO A 128 -9.08 -1.67 3.55
C PRO A 128 -9.10 -0.57 4.61
N ARG A 129 -9.05 0.68 4.20
CA ARG A 129 -9.57 1.75 5.04
C ARG A 129 -11.04 1.91 4.73
N MET A 130 -11.88 1.51 5.66
CA MET A 130 -13.29 1.84 5.65
C MET A 130 -13.40 3.36 5.70
N VAL A 131 -13.75 3.98 4.58
CA VAL A 131 -14.23 5.36 4.59
C VAL A 131 -15.60 5.31 5.25
N THR A 132 -15.64 5.54 6.55
CA THR A 132 -16.92 5.76 7.24
C THR A 132 -17.44 7.11 6.74
N TYR A 133 -18.35 7.06 5.81
CA TYR A 133 -19.13 8.24 5.44
C TYR A 133 -19.97 8.61 6.67
N LYS A 134 -19.57 9.66 7.38
CA LYS A 134 -20.48 10.33 8.32
C LYS A 134 -21.57 10.95 7.46
N GLY A 135 -22.60 10.18 7.17
CA GLY A 135 -23.84 10.70 6.62
C GLY A 135 -24.41 11.72 7.62
N ARG A 136 -24.71 12.90 7.13
CA ARG A 136 -25.66 13.78 7.80
C ARG A 136 -27.07 13.19 7.66
#